data_d58c712203a2a561a7deb4fe217e2e0b
#
_entry.id   d58c712203a2a561a7deb4fe217e2e0b
#
_cell.length_a   1.000
_cell.length_b   1.000
_cell.length_c   1.000
_cell.angle_alpha   90.00
_cell.angle_beta   90.00
_cell.angle_gamma   90.00
#
_symmetry.space_group_name_H-M   'P 1'
#
loop_
_entity.id
_entity.type
_entity.pdbx_description
1 polymer ?
#
loop_
_entity_poly.entity_id
_entity_poly.type
_entity_poly.pdbx_seq_one_letter_code
_entity_poly.pdbx_strand_id
1 'polypeptide(L)'
;MAAIVIAAGGTGGHLYPALAVAAELQAIAPDSPVVFVGTPGGMESRVVPAGGWTFLPVRAFPWRRARPWTIVSASLGAVAGSFSAMRILRRQDAGVVFSTGGYASAPVLLASAVSGVPIVLHEPNARPGVVTRIFGSVAARVTVGSAEAGRRFPKSRTEVTGVPVRRSLFAVGREEARKKLGLAGEFTLLVLGGSQGAGAINAALESALPRLAEARGRLSIIWACGKKDFDRARLAAASAPVPVKPYSYIDDMGSVLPACDAVVGRAGASATAEILAAGLPSLLIPYPFAAADHQRLNAEAIERAGAAKVLPEASLTPGLLAEEILALAGDGVKLASMAQCARATGKPDAARTVAQAVLSALMGAPC
;
A
#
# COMPACT_ATOMS: atom_id res chain seq x y z
N MET A 1 19.96 -19.66 -12.57
CA MET A 1 18.70 -19.29 -13.21
C MET A 1 18.72 -17.80 -13.56
N ALA A 2 17.98 -17.36 -14.56
CA ALA A 2 17.90 -15.94 -14.92
C ALA A 2 17.34 -15.09 -13.76
N ALA A 3 17.80 -13.86 -13.63
CA ALA A 3 17.39 -12.99 -12.54
C ALA A 3 16.00 -12.37 -12.75
N ILE A 4 15.32 -12.14 -11.66
CA ILE A 4 14.06 -11.38 -11.60
C ILE A 4 14.40 -9.94 -11.20
N VAL A 5 14.21 -8.99 -12.11
CA VAL A 5 14.44 -7.57 -11.83
C VAL A 5 13.14 -6.92 -11.39
N ILE A 6 13.13 -6.29 -10.22
CA ILE A 6 11.98 -5.59 -9.67
C ILE A 6 12.19 -4.08 -9.78
N ALA A 7 11.35 -3.44 -10.59
CA ALA A 7 11.36 -1.99 -10.78
C ALA A 7 10.21 -1.34 -10.01
N ALA A 8 10.49 -0.84 -8.81
CA ALA A 8 9.49 -0.25 -7.93
C ALA A 8 10.08 0.88 -7.11
N GLY A 9 9.35 1.96 -6.89
CA GLY A 9 9.82 3.05 -6.05
C GLY A 9 9.02 4.34 -6.20
N GLY A 10 9.57 5.39 -5.59
CA GLY A 10 8.96 6.71 -5.54
C GLY A 10 7.98 6.90 -4.38
N THR A 11 7.21 5.90 -4.02
CA THR A 11 6.27 5.93 -2.87
C THR A 11 6.12 4.56 -2.22
N GLY A 12 5.68 4.54 -0.95
CA GLY A 12 5.39 3.28 -0.23
C GLY A 12 4.31 2.43 -0.91
N GLY A 13 3.34 3.07 -1.57
CA GLY A 13 2.27 2.40 -2.29
C GLY A 13 2.73 1.53 -3.46
N HIS A 14 3.91 1.79 -4.01
CA HIS A 14 4.53 0.95 -5.03
C HIS A 14 5.58 0.00 -4.43
N LEU A 15 6.33 0.48 -3.43
CA LEU A 15 7.45 -0.28 -2.88
C LEU A 15 7.01 -1.47 -2.02
N TYR A 16 6.06 -1.29 -1.09
CA TYR A 16 5.65 -2.37 -0.19
C TYR A 16 4.99 -3.56 -0.89
N PRO A 17 4.09 -3.38 -1.89
CA PRO A 17 3.63 -4.50 -2.70
C PRO A 17 4.75 -5.22 -3.44
N ALA A 18 5.75 -4.50 -3.95
CA ALA A 18 6.90 -5.10 -4.62
C ALA A 18 7.76 -5.94 -3.65
N LEU A 19 7.98 -5.47 -2.42
CA LEU A 19 8.67 -6.22 -1.37
C LEU A 19 7.90 -7.48 -0.95
N ALA A 20 6.57 -7.39 -0.89
CA ALA A 20 5.74 -8.56 -0.59
C ALA A 20 5.87 -9.64 -1.67
N VAL A 21 5.87 -9.24 -2.95
CA VAL A 21 6.08 -10.17 -4.08
C VAL A 21 7.51 -10.73 -4.08
N ALA A 22 8.53 -9.91 -3.78
CA ALA A 22 9.92 -10.36 -3.68
C ALA A 22 10.09 -11.46 -2.63
N ALA A 23 9.47 -11.31 -1.47
CA ALA A 23 9.52 -12.31 -0.41
C ALA A 23 8.88 -13.66 -0.85
N GLU A 24 7.75 -13.60 -1.57
CA GLU A 24 7.14 -14.81 -2.13
C GLU A 24 7.99 -15.43 -3.24
N LEU A 25 8.59 -14.62 -4.13
CA LEU A 25 9.50 -15.11 -5.16
C LEU A 25 10.69 -15.85 -4.57
N GLN A 26 11.31 -15.29 -3.52
CA GLN A 26 12.42 -15.94 -2.84
C GLN A 26 12.00 -17.26 -2.17
N ALA A 27 10.78 -17.34 -1.65
CA ALA A 27 10.27 -18.55 -1.02
C ALA A 27 9.95 -19.69 -2.02
N ILE A 28 9.43 -19.33 -3.23
CA ILE A 28 9.00 -20.34 -4.22
C ILE A 28 10.02 -20.61 -5.32
N ALA A 29 11.00 -19.71 -5.53
CA ALA A 29 12.07 -19.86 -6.51
C ALA A 29 13.41 -19.34 -5.94
N PRO A 30 13.97 -20.00 -4.90
CA PRO A 30 15.15 -19.52 -4.18
C PRO A 30 16.41 -19.41 -5.06
N ASP A 31 16.48 -20.17 -6.14
CA ASP A 31 17.61 -20.17 -7.08
C ASP A 31 17.55 -19.04 -8.11
N SER A 32 16.47 -18.27 -8.16
CA SER A 32 16.32 -17.12 -9.04
C SER A 32 16.70 -15.83 -8.29
N PRO A 33 17.82 -15.18 -8.64
CA PRO A 33 18.21 -13.93 -7.97
C PRO A 33 17.15 -12.85 -8.14
N VAL A 34 16.78 -12.18 -7.04
CA VAL A 34 15.86 -11.03 -7.05
C VAL A 34 16.66 -9.75 -6.85
N VAL A 35 16.57 -8.82 -7.80
CA VAL A 35 17.31 -7.56 -7.81
C VAL A 35 16.36 -6.38 -7.96
N PHE A 36 16.41 -5.45 -7.02
CA PHE A 36 15.63 -4.21 -7.10
C PHE A 36 16.38 -3.13 -7.86
N VAL A 37 15.64 -2.40 -8.70
CA VAL A 37 16.16 -1.25 -9.44
C VAL A 37 15.24 -0.06 -9.19
N GLY A 38 15.83 1.07 -8.79
CA GLY A 38 15.09 2.29 -8.47
C GLY A 38 15.98 3.52 -8.38
N THR A 39 15.45 4.63 -7.87
CA THR A 39 16.18 5.90 -7.80
C THR A 39 17.07 5.99 -6.55
N PRO A 40 18.30 6.56 -6.66
CA PRO A 40 19.22 6.65 -5.52
C PRO A 40 18.72 7.57 -4.39
N GLY A 41 17.81 8.52 -4.69
CA GLY A 41 17.22 9.44 -3.70
C GLY A 41 15.83 9.04 -3.23
N GLY A 42 15.28 7.92 -3.71
CA GLY A 42 13.96 7.42 -3.30
C GLY A 42 14.01 6.66 -1.98
N MET A 43 12.83 6.38 -1.41
CA MET A 43 12.73 5.55 -0.21
C MET A 43 13.26 4.12 -0.45
N GLU A 44 13.16 3.64 -1.68
CA GLU A 44 13.63 2.33 -2.11
C GLU A 44 15.13 2.12 -1.85
N SER A 45 15.94 3.17 -2.00
CA SER A 45 17.39 3.09 -1.77
C SER A 45 17.78 2.81 -0.31
N ARG A 46 16.87 3.04 0.63
CA ARG A 46 17.05 2.75 2.06
C ARG A 46 16.31 1.50 2.50
N VAL A 47 15.06 1.37 2.09
CA VAL A 47 14.18 0.29 2.55
C VAL A 47 14.56 -1.06 1.95
N VAL A 48 14.95 -1.10 0.68
CA VAL A 48 15.32 -2.35 -0.01
C VAL A 48 16.58 -2.98 0.61
N PRO A 49 17.72 -2.26 0.76
CA PRO A 49 18.90 -2.84 1.43
C PRO A 49 18.67 -3.18 2.90
N ALA A 50 17.87 -2.37 3.62
CA ALA A 50 17.52 -2.67 5.01
C ALA A 50 16.74 -3.98 5.15
N GLY A 51 16.00 -4.37 4.10
CA GLY A 51 15.32 -5.66 3.99
C GLY A 51 16.19 -6.82 3.49
N GLY A 52 17.51 -6.62 3.32
CA GLY A 52 18.45 -7.65 2.85
C GLY A 52 18.45 -7.87 1.33
N TRP A 53 17.79 -7.00 0.55
CA TRP A 53 17.68 -7.14 -0.89
C TRP A 53 18.79 -6.38 -1.64
N THR A 54 19.25 -6.93 -2.76
CA THR A 54 20.14 -6.23 -3.68
C THR A 54 19.44 -5.04 -4.33
N PHE A 55 20.05 -3.84 -4.23
CA PHE A 55 19.53 -2.61 -4.83
C PHE A 55 20.53 -2.03 -5.82
N LEU A 56 20.09 -1.75 -7.04
CA LEU A 56 20.89 -1.12 -8.09
C LEU A 56 20.25 0.22 -8.50
N PRO A 57 20.97 1.33 -8.43
CA PRO A 57 20.43 2.64 -8.72
C PRO A 57 20.32 2.91 -10.23
N VAL A 58 19.22 3.56 -10.61
CA VAL A 58 19.00 4.13 -11.95
C VAL A 58 18.49 5.55 -11.84
N ARG A 59 18.88 6.42 -12.76
CA ARG A 59 18.39 7.82 -12.79
C ARG A 59 16.97 7.85 -13.35
N ALA A 60 16.05 8.46 -12.60
CA ALA A 60 14.70 8.81 -13.05
C ALA A 60 14.26 10.11 -12.36
N PHE A 61 13.42 10.88 -13.03
CA PHE A 61 12.89 12.14 -12.49
C PHE A 61 11.37 12.08 -12.38
N PRO A 62 10.79 12.58 -11.28
CA PRO A 62 9.35 12.59 -11.11
C PRO A 62 8.70 13.64 -12.02
N TRP A 63 7.62 13.25 -12.68
CA TRP A 63 6.73 14.21 -13.32
C TRP A 63 5.77 14.80 -12.29
N ARG A 64 5.77 16.13 -12.17
CA ARG A 64 4.89 16.88 -11.26
C ARG A 64 3.81 17.60 -12.07
N ARG A 65 2.55 17.21 -11.91
CA ARG A 65 1.41 17.84 -12.61
C ARG A 65 1.35 19.36 -12.46
N ALA A 66 1.68 19.86 -11.26
CA ALA A 66 1.73 21.30 -10.99
C ALA A 66 2.83 22.06 -11.77
N ARG A 67 3.73 21.31 -12.46
CA ARG A 67 4.86 21.88 -13.23
C ARG A 67 4.97 21.12 -14.54
N PRO A 68 4.17 21.47 -15.59
CA PRO A 68 4.08 20.70 -16.82
C PRO A 68 5.42 20.56 -17.56
N TRP A 69 6.34 21.52 -17.44
CA TRP A 69 7.69 21.40 -18.00
C TRP A 69 8.51 20.23 -17.43
N THR A 70 8.15 19.70 -16.25
CA THR A 70 8.81 18.51 -15.70
C THR A 70 8.53 17.23 -16.50
N ILE A 71 7.58 17.25 -17.44
CA ILE A 71 7.36 16.12 -18.33
C ILE A 71 8.54 15.90 -19.27
N VAL A 72 9.13 16.99 -19.77
CA VAL A 72 10.30 16.91 -20.66
C VAL A 72 11.50 16.34 -19.92
N SER A 73 11.80 16.86 -18.71
CA SER A 73 12.90 16.34 -17.89
C SER A 73 12.66 14.88 -17.45
N ALA A 74 11.41 14.50 -17.14
CA ALA A 74 11.07 13.13 -16.78
C ALA A 74 11.24 12.18 -17.99
N SER A 75 10.84 12.60 -19.19
CA SER A 75 11.00 11.81 -20.42
C SER A 75 12.47 11.66 -20.81
N LEU A 76 13.24 12.75 -20.82
CA LEU A 76 14.68 12.70 -21.09
C LEU A 76 15.43 11.87 -20.04
N GLY A 77 15.05 12.00 -18.78
CA GLY A 77 15.60 11.20 -17.69
C GLY A 77 15.26 9.72 -17.81
N ALA A 78 14.07 9.38 -18.28
CA ALA A 78 13.68 7.99 -18.55
C ALA A 78 14.52 7.39 -19.70
N VAL A 79 14.72 8.15 -20.78
CA VAL A 79 15.58 7.72 -21.91
C VAL A 79 17.03 7.57 -21.45
N ALA A 80 17.61 8.57 -20.80
CA ALA A 80 18.99 8.50 -20.32
C ALA A 80 19.19 7.37 -19.28
N GLY A 81 18.22 7.19 -18.38
CA GLY A 81 18.21 6.11 -17.39
C GLY A 81 18.08 4.73 -18.01
N SER A 82 17.39 4.61 -19.16
CA SER A 82 17.19 3.32 -19.84
C SER A 82 18.50 2.70 -20.34
N PHE A 83 19.50 3.50 -20.74
CA PHE A 83 20.82 2.97 -21.09
C PHE A 83 21.53 2.31 -19.90
N SER A 84 21.43 2.92 -18.71
CA SER A 84 21.94 2.29 -17.47
C SER A 84 21.13 1.06 -17.10
N ALA A 85 19.81 1.12 -17.25
CA ALA A 85 18.92 -0.02 -16.99
C ALA A 85 19.21 -1.20 -17.95
N MET A 86 19.44 -0.95 -19.25
CA MET A 86 19.86 -2.01 -20.20
C MET A 86 21.15 -2.71 -19.78
N ARG A 87 22.15 -1.95 -19.30
CA ARG A 87 23.38 -2.55 -18.76
C ARG A 87 23.11 -3.40 -17.53
N ILE A 88 22.22 -2.95 -16.63
CA ILE A 88 21.80 -3.71 -15.45
C ILE A 88 21.10 -5.00 -15.89
N LEU A 89 20.10 -4.93 -16.78
CA LEU A 89 19.38 -6.11 -17.26
C LEU A 89 20.33 -7.16 -17.86
N ARG A 90 21.27 -6.73 -18.70
CA ARG A 90 22.27 -7.63 -19.31
C ARG A 90 23.23 -8.22 -18.28
N ARG A 91 23.76 -7.43 -17.34
CA ARG A 91 24.71 -7.88 -16.32
C ARG A 91 24.11 -8.85 -15.32
N GLN A 92 22.82 -8.68 -15.05
CA GLN A 92 22.05 -9.54 -14.12
C GLN A 92 21.46 -10.76 -14.82
N ASP A 93 21.64 -10.93 -16.14
CA ASP A 93 20.96 -11.98 -16.93
C ASP A 93 19.45 -11.99 -16.65
N ALA A 94 18.81 -10.81 -16.79
CA ALA A 94 17.41 -10.61 -16.42
C ALA A 94 16.47 -11.41 -17.33
N GLY A 95 15.75 -12.38 -16.79
CA GLY A 95 14.75 -13.16 -17.49
C GLY A 95 13.36 -12.55 -17.49
N VAL A 96 13.05 -11.69 -16.51
CA VAL A 96 11.78 -10.97 -16.40
C VAL A 96 11.95 -9.67 -15.62
N VAL A 97 11.17 -8.65 -15.98
CA VAL A 97 11.03 -7.41 -15.21
C VAL A 97 9.64 -7.36 -14.59
N PHE A 98 9.58 -7.30 -13.26
CA PHE A 98 8.35 -7.02 -12.52
C PHE A 98 8.30 -5.56 -12.09
N SER A 99 7.14 -4.91 -12.22
CA SER A 99 6.97 -3.54 -11.75
C SER A 99 5.60 -3.29 -11.17
N THR A 100 5.58 -2.57 -10.05
CA THR A 100 4.36 -2.03 -9.42
C THR A 100 4.05 -0.60 -9.88
N GLY A 101 4.79 -0.09 -10.89
CA GLY A 101 4.64 1.26 -11.39
C GLY A 101 5.47 2.31 -10.64
N GLY A 102 5.04 3.56 -10.74
CA GLY A 102 5.79 4.70 -10.24
C GLY A 102 6.82 5.22 -11.25
N TYR A 103 7.23 6.49 -11.11
CA TYR A 103 8.15 7.14 -12.06
C TYR A 103 9.54 6.48 -12.07
N ALA A 104 9.96 5.90 -10.96
CA ALA A 104 11.25 5.23 -10.81
C ALA A 104 11.38 3.99 -11.71
N SER A 105 10.27 3.35 -12.07
CA SER A 105 10.27 2.15 -12.91
C SER A 105 10.34 2.46 -14.42
N ALA A 106 10.00 3.67 -14.86
CA ALA A 106 9.91 4.00 -16.29
C ALA A 106 11.18 3.70 -17.10
N PRO A 107 12.42 4.03 -16.64
CA PRO A 107 13.64 3.69 -17.36
C PRO A 107 13.86 2.18 -17.51
N VAL A 108 13.53 1.40 -16.47
CA VAL A 108 13.70 -0.05 -16.47
C VAL A 108 12.70 -0.72 -17.41
N LEU A 109 11.45 -0.28 -17.39
CA LEU A 109 10.42 -0.76 -18.29
C LEU A 109 10.71 -0.43 -19.75
N LEU A 110 11.25 0.76 -20.02
CA LEU A 110 11.69 1.14 -21.37
C LEU A 110 12.87 0.24 -21.83
N ALA A 111 13.86 0.05 -20.98
CA ALA A 111 14.98 -0.85 -21.24
C ALA A 111 14.52 -2.28 -21.50
N SER A 112 13.59 -2.78 -20.68
CA SER A 112 13.01 -4.12 -20.82
C SER A 112 12.29 -4.29 -22.16
N ALA A 113 11.43 -3.34 -22.52
CA ALA A 113 10.69 -3.36 -23.81
C ALA A 113 11.62 -3.35 -25.03
N VAL A 114 12.70 -2.55 -24.98
CA VAL A 114 13.70 -2.47 -26.08
C VAL A 114 14.58 -3.72 -26.15
N SER A 115 14.89 -4.34 -25.00
CA SER A 115 15.75 -5.52 -24.92
C SER A 115 15.00 -6.84 -25.08
N GLY A 116 13.68 -6.83 -25.25
CA GLY A 116 12.86 -8.04 -25.39
C GLY A 116 12.69 -8.83 -24.09
N VAL A 117 13.07 -8.28 -22.94
CA VAL A 117 12.85 -8.92 -21.63
C VAL A 117 11.37 -8.81 -21.25
N PRO A 118 10.67 -9.90 -20.94
CA PRO A 118 9.25 -9.86 -20.62
C PRO A 118 8.94 -8.98 -19.40
N ILE A 119 7.85 -8.22 -19.50
CA ILE A 119 7.38 -7.30 -18.46
C ILE A 119 6.14 -7.88 -17.78
N VAL A 120 6.16 -7.94 -16.46
CA VAL A 120 4.96 -8.17 -15.64
C VAL A 120 4.66 -6.90 -14.85
N LEU A 121 3.45 -6.38 -14.99
CA LEU A 121 3.00 -5.18 -14.28
C LEU A 121 2.02 -5.54 -13.16
N HIS A 122 2.09 -4.83 -12.07
CA HIS A 122 1.06 -4.80 -11.06
C HIS A 122 0.54 -3.36 -10.86
N GLU A 123 -0.78 -3.17 -11.00
CA GLU A 123 -1.42 -1.88 -10.73
C GLU A 123 -2.26 -1.97 -9.46
N PRO A 124 -1.83 -1.35 -8.36
CA PRO A 124 -2.55 -1.44 -7.08
C PRO A 124 -3.82 -0.58 -7.02
N ASN A 125 -3.89 0.54 -7.76
CA ASN A 125 -4.98 1.51 -7.65
C ASN A 125 -6.11 1.21 -8.63
N ALA A 126 -7.34 1.56 -8.27
CA ALA A 126 -8.51 1.46 -9.15
C ALA A 126 -8.34 2.28 -10.45
N ARG A 127 -7.58 3.37 -10.40
CA ARG A 127 -7.19 4.15 -11.58
C ARG A 127 -5.71 4.02 -11.85
N PRO A 128 -5.31 3.41 -12.99
CA PRO A 128 -3.92 3.16 -13.30
C PRO A 128 -3.07 4.43 -13.39
N GLY A 129 -1.84 4.32 -12.88
CA GLY A 129 -0.82 5.33 -13.02
C GLY A 129 -0.37 5.51 -14.48
N VAL A 130 0.31 6.63 -14.78
CA VAL A 130 0.75 6.92 -16.14
C VAL A 130 1.70 5.84 -16.67
N VAL A 131 2.66 5.41 -15.86
CA VAL A 131 3.66 4.41 -16.25
C VAL A 131 3.02 3.06 -16.54
N THR A 132 2.19 2.54 -15.63
CA THR A 132 1.50 1.26 -15.82
C THR A 132 0.54 1.32 -17.01
N ARG A 133 -0.09 2.46 -17.29
CA ARG A 133 -0.96 2.65 -18.45
C ARG A 133 -0.18 2.62 -19.78
N ILE A 134 1.01 3.23 -19.82
CA ILE A 134 1.85 3.25 -21.03
C ILE A 134 2.37 1.84 -21.34
N PHE A 135 2.93 1.17 -20.36
CA PHE A 135 3.55 -0.13 -20.54
C PHE A 135 2.58 -1.30 -20.50
N GLY A 136 1.32 -1.09 -20.10
CA GLY A 136 0.31 -2.15 -20.01
C GLY A 136 -0.03 -2.81 -21.35
N SER A 137 0.12 -2.08 -22.47
CA SER A 137 -0.09 -2.63 -23.82
C SER A 137 1.00 -3.57 -24.32
N VAL A 138 2.23 -3.41 -23.80
CA VAL A 138 3.40 -4.22 -24.17
C VAL A 138 3.80 -5.23 -23.11
N ALA A 139 3.17 -5.18 -21.92
CA ALA A 139 3.40 -6.14 -20.87
C ALA A 139 2.97 -7.55 -21.26
N ALA A 140 3.77 -8.55 -20.91
CA ALA A 140 3.41 -9.95 -21.08
C ALA A 140 2.24 -10.34 -20.16
N ARG A 141 2.21 -9.80 -18.94
CA ARG A 141 1.10 -9.96 -17.99
C ARG A 141 0.86 -8.66 -17.21
N VAL A 142 -0.40 -8.42 -16.85
CA VAL A 142 -0.82 -7.33 -15.98
C VAL A 142 -1.65 -7.92 -14.84
N THR A 143 -1.21 -7.71 -13.60
CA THR A 143 -1.99 -8.04 -12.42
C THR A 143 -2.55 -6.75 -11.83
N VAL A 144 -3.74 -6.79 -11.28
CA VAL A 144 -4.42 -5.57 -10.80
C VAL A 144 -5.05 -5.78 -9.42
N GLY A 145 -5.09 -4.70 -8.64
CA GLY A 145 -5.70 -4.69 -7.31
C GLY A 145 -7.23 -4.82 -7.33
N SER A 146 -7.88 -4.45 -8.44
CA SER A 146 -9.34 -4.47 -8.56
C SER A 146 -9.79 -4.71 -10.00
N ALA A 147 -11.02 -5.24 -10.16
CA ALA A 147 -11.64 -5.40 -11.47
C ALA A 147 -11.80 -4.07 -12.22
N GLU A 148 -11.94 -2.96 -11.50
CA GLU A 148 -12.06 -1.61 -12.07
C GLU A 148 -10.76 -1.17 -12.76
N ALA A 149 -9.62 -1.44 -12.13
CA ALA A 149 -8.31 -1.25 -12.75
C ALA A 149 -8.13 -2.13 -13.99
N GLY A 150 -8.59 -3.39 -13.92
CA GLY A 150 -8.47 -4.37 -15.00
C GLY A 150 -9.16 -3.96 -16.30
N ARG A 151 -10.25 -3.20 -16.22
CA ARG A 151 -10.97 -2.68 -17.42
C ARG A 151 -10.12 -1.75 -18.31
N ARG A 152 -8.99 -1.29 -17.81
CA ARG A 152 -8.08 -0.37 -18.51
C ARG A 152 -6.94 -1.06 -19.26
N PHE A 153 -6.87 -2.39 -19.17
CA PHE A 153 -5.82 -3.20 -19.77
C PHE A 153 -6.41 -4.30 -20.67
N PRO A 154 -5.63 -4.89 -21.59
CA PRO A 154 -6.08 -6.00 -22.44
C PRO A 154 -6.53 -7.20 -21.59
N LYS A 155 -7.78 -7.65 -21.76
CA LYS A 155 -8.38 -8.73 -20.96
C LYS A 155 -7.58 -10.04 -21.01
N SER A 156 -7.01 -10.38 -22.17
CA SER A 156 -6.24 -11.61 -22.39
C SER A 156 -4.94 -11.70 -21.58
N ARG A 157 -4.47 -10.58 -21.01
CA ARG A 157 -3.21 -10.53 -20.25
C ARG A 157 -3.41 -9.97 -18.83
N THR A 158 -4.66 -9.76 -18.42
CA THR A 158 -4.99 -9.07 -17.16
C THR A 158 -5.68 -10.00 -16.19
N GLU A 159 -5.15 -10.08 -14.97
CA GLU A 159 -5.66 -10.86 -13.87
C GLU A 159 -5.95 -9.98 -12.65
N VAL A 160 -7.11 -10.18 -12.00
CA VAL A 160 -7.46 -9.50 -10.76
C VAL A 160 -6.94 -10.32 -9.57
N THR A 161 -5.78 -9.94 -9.08
CA THR A 161 -5.09 -10.66 -7.98
C THR A 161 -5.34 -10.05 -6.60
N GLY A 162 -5.84 -8.82 -6.54
CA GLY A 162 -5.74 -7.98 -5.34
C GLY A 162 -4.37 -7.33 -5.23
N VAL A 163 -4.18 -6.46 -4.23
CA VAL A 163 -2.90 -5.79 -3.99
C VAL A 163 -2.03 -6.66 -3.08
N PRO A 164 -0.77 -6.95 -3.45
CA PRO A 164 0.14 -7.74 -2.64
C PRO A 164 0.35 -7.19 -1.23
N VAL A 165 0.16 -8.03 -0.24
CA VAL A 165 0.36 -7.74 1.18
C VAL A 165 1.44 -8.65 1.77
N ARG A 166 2.13 -8.18 2.81
CA ARG A 166 3.22 -8.93 3.45
C ARG A 166 2.66 -10.09 4.28
N ARG A 167 3.24 -11.26 4.15
CA ARG A 167 2.89 -12.44 4.95
C ARG A 167 3.05 -12.22 6.46
N SER A 168 4.01 -11.40 6.86
CA SER A 168 4.24 -11.06 8.26
C SER A 168 3.04 -10.40 8.95
N LEU A 169 2.08 -9.84 8.19
CA LEU A 169 0.83 -9.30 8.75
C LEU A 169 -0.06 -10.38 9.40
N PHE A 170 0.16 -11.64 9.07
CA PHE A 170 -0.64 -12.79 9.55
C PHE A 170 0.16 -13.73 10.47
N ALA A 171 1.38 -13.32 10.86
CA ALA A 171 2.27 -14.18 11.65
C ALA A 171 1.87 -14.27 13.12
N VAL A 172 1.16 -13.26 13.64
CA VAL A 172 0.75 -13.15 15.04
C VAL A 172 -0.76 -13.24 15.15
N GLY A 173 -1.24 -14.11 16.04
CA GLY A 173 -2.67 -14.22 16.33
C GLY A 173 -3.19 -13.05 17.18
N ARG A 174 -4.53 -12.82 17.15
CA ARG A 174 -5.18 -11.70 17.84
C ARG A 174 -4.84 -11.62 19.34
N GLU A 175 -4.93 -12.75 20.06
CA GLU A 175 -4.70 -12.79 21.49
C GLU A 175 -3.26 -12.41 21.85
N GLU A 176 -2.30 -12.97 21.11
CA GLU A 176 -0.87 -12.66 21.30
C GLU A 176 -0.58 -11.19 20.96
N ALA A 177 -1.15 -10.67 19.88
CA ALA A 177 -1.03 -9.28 19.47
C ALA A 177 -1.56 -8.32 20.56
N ARG A 178 -2.75 -8.60 21.11
CA ARG A 178 -3.35 -7.82 22.20
C ARG A 178 -2.51 -7.88 23.48
N LYS A 179 -2.02 -9.07 23.86
CA LYS A 179 -1.12 -9.24 25.00
C LYS A 179 0.18 -8.43 24.84
N LYS A 180 0.81 -8.50 23.65
CA LYS A 180 2.03 -7.75 23.32
C LYS A 180 1.83 -6.23 23.43
N LEU A 181 0.65 -5.74 23.07
CA LEU A 181 0.31 -4.33 23.14
C LEU A 181 -0.28 -3.90 24.50
N GLY A 182 -0.46 -4.85 25.46
CA GLY A 182 -1.08 -4.57 26.75
C GLY A 182 -2.52 -4.05 26.63
N LEU A 183 -3.29 -4.63 25.70
CA LEU A 183 -4.70 -4.35 25.47
C LEU A 183 -5.56 -5.38 26.21
N ALA A 184 -6.58 -4.91 26.92
CA ALA A 184 -7.57 -5.78 27.59
C ALA A 184 -8.74 -6.15 26.65
N GLY A 185 -9.95 -6.25 27.16
CA GLY A 185 -11.14 -6.62 26.39
C GLY A 185 -11.82 -5.48 25.61
N GLU A 186 -11.33 -4.24 25.73
CA GLU A 186 -11.93 -3.06 25.10
C GLU A 186 -11.82 -3.07 23.57
N PHE A 187 -12.74 -2.37 22.91
CA PHE A 187 -12.67 -2.09 21.48
C PHE A 187 -11.42 -1.29 21.18
N THR A 188 -10.62 -1.74 20.22
CA THR A 188 -9.35 -1.11 19.86
C THR A 188 -9.42 -0.53 18.46
N LEU A 189 -9.31 0.79 18.37
CA LEU A 189 -9.28 1.53 17.11
C LEU A 189 -7.85 1.83 16.69
N LEU A 190 -7.50 1.50 15.45
CA LEU A 190 -6.28 2.00 14.82
C LEU A 190 -6.58 3.25 14.00
N VAL A 191 -5.87 4.35 14.27
CA VAL A 191 -5.91 5.54 13.42
C VAL A 191 -4.60 5.63 12.64
N LEU A 192 -4.71 5.57 11.30
CA LEU A 192 -3.58 5.42 10.38
C LEU A 192 -3.54 6.52 9.32
N GLY A 193 -2.60 7.45 9.45
CA GLY A 193 -2.38 8.54 8.49
C GLY A 193 -1.55 8.17 7.25
N GLY A 194 -1.05 6.91 7.18
CA GLY A 194 -0.04 6.49 6.20
C GLY A 194 1.38 6.90 6.62
N SER A 195 2.39 6.58 5.77
CA SER A 195 3.82 6.73 6.11
C SER A 195 4.29 8.17 6.39
N GLN A 196 3.55 9.17 5.93
CA GLN A 196 3.86 10.59 6.14
C GLN A 196 3.01 11.22 7.25
N GLY A 197 2.05 10.46 7.82
CA GLY A 197 0.99 11.00 8.64
C GLY A 197 -0.12 11.67 7.79
N ALA A 198 -1.22 12.04 8.43
CA ALA A 198 -2.35 12.74 7.80
C ALA A 198 -2.78 13.90 8.71
N GLY A 199 -2.23 15.09 8.48
CA GLY A 199 -2.44 16.24 9.35
C GLY A 199 -3.92 16.58 9.60
N ALA A 200 -4.80 16.44 8.59
CA ALA A 200 -6.24 16.66 8.75
C ALA A 200 -6.88 15.61 9.70
N ILE A 201 -6.54 14.33 9.55
CA ILE A 201 -7.02 13.28 10.44
C ILE A 201 -6.48 13.48 11.85
N ASN A 202 -5.18 13.80 11.97
CA ASN A 202 -4.55 14.02 13.26
C ASN A 202 -5.19 15.19 14.02
N ALA A 203 -5.42 16.32 13.34
CA ALA A 203 -6.05 17.50 13.94
C ALA A 203 -7.51 17.24 14.35
N ALA A 204 -8.25 16.51 13.50
CA ALA A 204 -9.63 16.13 13.80
C ALA A 204 -9.70 15.18 15.01
N LEU A 205 -8.82 14.16 15.06
CA LEU A 205 -8.78 13.21 16.18
C LEU A 205 -8.42 13.92 17.50
N GLU A 206 -7.35 14.72 17.49
CA GLU A 206 -6.93 15.49 18.67
C GLU A 206 -8.10 16.26 19.29
N SER A 207 -8.84 16.99 18.44
CA SER A 207 -10.00 17.78 18.87
C SER A 207 -11.25 16.93 19.18
N ALA A 208 -11.29 15.68 18.69
CA ALA A 208 -12.37 14.73 18.96
C ALA A 208 -12.19 13.98 20.30
N LEU A 209 -10.93 13.79 20.78
CA LEU A 209 -10.64 13.01 21.98
C LEU A 209 -11.50 13.36 23.19
N PRO A 210 -11.74 14.64 23.59
CA PRO A 210 -12.59 14.97 24.71
C PRO A 210 -14.02 14.45 24.60
N ARG A 211 -14.54 14.34 23.36
CA ARG A 211 -15.90 13.85 23.06
C ARG A 211 -16.04 12.33 23.21
N LEU A 212 -14.94 11.59 23.33
CA LEU A 212 -14.91 10.14 23.51
C LEU A 212 -15.04 9.73 24.99
N ALA A 213 -15.32 10.66 25.92
CA ALA A 213 -15.41 10.37 27.35
C ALA A 213 -16.48 9.33 27.69
N GLU A 214 -17.58 9.25 26.93
CA GLU A 214 -18.64 8.24 27.13
C GLU A 214 -18.19 6.82 26.80
N ALA A 215 -17.11 6.64 26.02
CA ALA A 215 -16.52 5.36 25.72
C ALA A 215 -15.39 4.95 26.69
N ARG A 216 -15.23 5.66 27.83
CA ARG A 216 -14.24 5.33 28.85
C ARG A 216 -14.38 3.89 29.32
N GLY A 217 -13.27 3.15 29.36
CA GLY A 217 -13.21 1.74 29.73
C GLY A 217 -13.71 0.76 28.65
N ARG A 218 -14.19 1.27 27.51
CA ARG A 218 -14.69 0.45 26.39
C ARG A 218 -13.94 0.67 25.08
N LEU A 219 -13.15 1.73 24.97
CA LEU A 219 -12.38 2.12 23.77
C LEU A 219 -10.91 2.35 24.13
N SER A 220 -10.00 1.85 23.32
CA SER A 220 -8.61 2.26 23.27
C SER A 220 -8.21 2.63 21.83
N ILE A 221 -7.23 3.52 21.69
CA ILE A 221 -6.80 4.04 20.39
C ILE A 221 -5.30 3.82 20.21
N ILE A 222 -4.92 3.20 19.10
CA ILE A 222 -3.55 3.17 18.58
C ILE A 222 -3.47 4.23 17.49
N TRP A 223 -2.59 5.21 17.64
CA TRP A 223 -2.56 6.36 16.75
C TRP A 223 -1.22 6.51 16.02
N ALA A 224 -1.15 6.09 14.76
CA ALA A 224 -0.01 6.30 13.87
C ALA A 224 -0.06 7.72 13.26
N CYS A 225 0.40 8.71 14.01
CA CYS A 225 0.26 10.13 13.68
C CYS A 225 1.31 10.66 12.69
N GLY A 226 2.42 9.95 12.51
CA GLY A 226 3.56 10.43 11.72
C GLY A 226 4.55 11.25 12.55
N LYS A 227 5.80 11.33 12.10
CA LYS A 227 6.88 12.01 12.83
C LYS A 227 6.58 13.48 13.12
N LYS A 228 5.96 14.17 12.17
CA LYS A 228 5.68 15.61 12.27
C LYS A 228 4.72 15.97 13.40
N ASP A 229 3.71 15.14 13.65
CA ASP A 229 2.66 15.40 14.62
C ASP A 229 2.84 14.63 15.93
N PHE A 230 3.94 13.89 16.10
CA PHE A 230 4.12 12.94 17.20
C PHE A 230 4.10 13.62 18.59
N ASP A 231 4.82 14.73 18.77
CA ASP A 231 4.87 15.39 20.07
C ASP A 231 3.50 15.97 20.45
N ARG A 232 2.77 16.55 19.48
CA ARG A 232 1.41 17.02 19.67
C ARG A 232 0.45 15.88 20.02
N ALA A 233 0.53 14.76 19.30
CA ALA A 233 -0.27 13.58 19.58
C ALA A 233 0.00 13.00 20.96
N ARG A 234 1.24 13.03 21.43
CA ARG A 234 1.63 12.57 22.76
C ARG A 234 1.03 13.44 23.88
N LEU A 235 1.02 14.76 23.68
CA LEU A 235 0.38 15.68 24.63
C LEU A 235 -1.13 15.48 24.69
N ALA A 236 -1.78 15.36 23.53
CA ALA A 236 -3.22 15.10 23.46
C ALA A 236 -3.60 13.75 24.08
N ALA A 237 -2.78 12.70 23.87
CA ALA A 237 -2.99 11.39 24.45
C ALA A 237 -2.93 11.41 25.98
N ALA A 238 -2.06 12.22 26.59
CA ALA A 238 -1.90 12.32 28.04
C ALA A 238 -3.15 12.88 28.75
N SER A 239 -3.95 13.71 28.07
CA SER A 239 -5.19 14.30 28.59
C SER A 239 -6.46 13.64 28.08
N ALA A 240 -6.34 12.58 27.27
CA ALA A 240 -7.48 11.90 26.66
C ALA A 240 -8.31 11.12 27.71
N PRO A 241 -9.65 11.11 27.59
CA PRO A 241 -10.52 10.36 28.51
C PRO A 241 -10.49 8.85 28.32
N VAL A 242 -9.92 8.39 27.20
CA VAL A 242 -9.72 6.98 26.82
C VAL A 242 -8.23 6.68 26.64
N PRO A 243 -7.75 5.45 26.79
CA PRO A 243 -6.36 5.10 26.49
C PRO A 243 -5.99 5.40 25.04
N VAL A 244 -4.95 6.19 24.84
CA VAL A 244 -4.42 6.52 23.49
C VAL A 244 -2.93 6.22 23.47
N LYS A 245 -2.47 5.41 22.51
CA LYS A 245 -1.06 5.09 22.29
C LYS A 245 -0.58 5.71 20.97
N PRO A 246 0.09 6.88 21.01
CA PRO A 246 0.61 7.52 19.81
C PRO A 246 1.92 6.87 19.34
N TYR A 247 2.08 6.74 18.03
CA TYR A 247 3.29 6.26 17.36
C TYR A 247 3.67 7.23 16.25
N SER A 248 4.95 7.58 16.16
CA SER A 248 5.47 8.34 15.03
C SER A 248 5.49 7.51 13.76
N TYR A 249 5.69 6.19 13.90
CA TYR A 249 5.62 5.19 12.86
C TYR A 249 5.41 3.81 13.50
N ILE A 250 4.70 2.91 12.82
CA ILE A 250 4.52 1.53 13.25
C ILE A 250 5.27 0.63 12.28
N ASP A 251 6.39 0.08 12.72
CA ASP A 251 7.20 -0.84 11.92
C ASP A 251 6.57 -2.23 11.84
N ASP A 252 6.05 -2.72 12.97
CA ASP A 252 5.44 -4.05 13.11
C ASP A 252 3.90 -3.98 13.03
N MET A 253 3.38 -3.73 11.82
CA MET A 253 1.93 -3.77 11.56
C MET A 253 1.34 -5.18 11.78
N GLY A 254 2.15 -6.23 11.67
CA GLY A 254 1.74 -7.60 11.91
C GLY A 254 1.32 -7.89 13.35
N SER A 255 1.86 -7.13 14.31
CA SER A 255 1.42 -7.18 15.71
C SER A 255 0.29 -6.19 16.03
N VAL A 256 0.03 -5.20 15.18
CA VAL A 256 -0.97 -4.16 15.46
C VAL A 256 -2.32 -4.46 14.81
N LEU A 257 -2.33 -4.78 13.52
CA LEU A 257 -3.59 -5.03 12.80
C LEU A 257 -4.44 -6.15 13.45
N PRO A 258 -3.88 -7.32 13.83
CA PRO A 258 -4.69 -8.37 14.46
C PRO A 258 -5.27 -7.97 15.82
N ALA A 259 -4.65 -7.01 16.51
CA ALA A 259 -5.11 -6.55 17.82
C ALA A 259 -6.31 -5.59 17.75
N CYS A 260 -6.55 -4.99 16.58
CA CYS A 260 -7.56 -3.96 16.38
C CYS A 260 -8.94 -4.53 15.99
N ASP A 261 -9.98 -3.72 16.20
CA ASP A 261 -11.36 -4.02 15.84
C ASP A 261 -11.82 -3.22 14.61
N ALA A 262 -11.27 -2.01 14.41
CA ALA A 262 -11.53 -1.18 13.25
C ALA A 262 -10.36 -0.24 12.96
N VAL A 263 -10.40 0.37 11.78
CA VAL A 263 -9.38 1.32 11.33
C VAL A 263 -10.02 2.62 10.85
N VAL A 264 -9.48 3.76 11.28
CA VAL A 264 -9.72 5.06 10.65
C VAL A 264 -8.47 5.44 9.87
N GLY A 265 -8.59 5.75 8.58
CA GLY A 265 -7.37 6.07 7.83
C GLY A 265 -7.58 6.57 6.41
N ARG A 266 -6.45 6.78 5.72
CA ARG A 266 -6.43 7.10 4.30
C ARG A 266 -6.76 5.89 3.44
N ALA A 267 -7.23 6.13 2.20
CA ALA A 267 -7.61 5.09 1.26
C ALA A 267 -6.51 4.78 0.22
N GLY A 268 -5.25 4.73 0.66
CA GLY A 268 -4.15 4.27 -0.19
C GLY A 268 -4.24 2.78 -0.45
N ALA A 269 -4.03 2.34 -1.70
CA ALA A 269 -4.26 0.95 -2.13
C ALA A 269 -3.56 -0.11 -1.25
N SER A 270 -2.28 0.11 -0.88
CA SER A 270 -1.55 -0.84 -0.03
C SER A 270 -2.10 -0.91 1.40
N ALA A 271 -2.39 0.25 2.01
CA ALA A 271 -2.93 0.28 3.37
C ALA A 271 -4.32 -0.36 3.43
N THR A 272 -5.20 -0.04 2.48
CA THR A 272 -6.54 -0.64 2.42
C THR A 272 -6.50 -2.13 2.14
N ALA A 273 -5.54 -2.60 1.33
CA ALA A 273 -5.35 -4.04 1.11
C ALA A 273 -4.92 -4.77 2.39
N GLU A 274 -4.01 -4.19 3.18
CA GLU A 274 -3.60 -4.74 4.47
C GLU A 274 -4.79 -4.79 5.46
N ILE A 275 -5.59 -3.72 5.52
CA ILE A 275 -6.81 -3.63 6.36
C ILE A 275 -7.83 -4.70 5.96
N LEU A 276 -8.13 -4.83 4.67
CA LEU A 276 -9.07 -5.82 4.15
C LEU A 276 -8.58 -7.26 4.36
N ALA A 277 -7.29 -7.51 4.12
CA ALA A 277 -6.70 -8.83 4.33
C ALA A 277 -6.68 -9.24 5.80
N ALA A 278 -6.59 -8.27 6.73
CA ALA A 278 -6.78 -8.48 8.16
C ALA A 278 -8.28 -8.62 8.56
N GLY A 279 -9.22 -8.43 7.64
CA GLY A 279 -10.65 -8.52 7.90
C GLY A 279 -11.21 -7.39 8.76
N LEU A 280 -10.58 -6.21 8.73
CA LEU A 280 -10.94 -5.09 9.59
C LEU A 280 -11.93 -4.13 8.92
N PRO A 281 -13.04 -3.79 9.59
CA PRO A 281 -13.90 -2.67 9.22
C PRO A 281 -13.13 -1.35 9.18
N SER A 282 -13.52 -0.43 8.32
CA SER A 282 -12.81 0.85 8.26
C SER A 282 -13.70 2.06 8.02
N LEU A 283 -13.29 3.21 8.60
CA LEU A 283 -13.72 4.54 8.23
C LEU A 283 -12.62 5.15 7.36
N LEU A 284 -12.87 5.27 6.08
CA LEU A 284 -11.89 5.75 5.12
C LEU A 284 -12.07 7.25 4.83
N ILE A 285 -11.00 8.00 5.00
CA ILE A 285 -10.94 9.44 4.74
C ILE A 285 -9.96 9.67 3.58
N PRO A 286 -10.45 9.64 2.32
CA PRO A 286 -9.59 9.77 1.14
C PRO A 286 -8.82 11.09 1.12
N TYR A 287 -7.55 11.05 0.70
CA TYR A 287 -6.77 12.26 0.50
C TYR A 287 -7.24 13.00 -0.76
N PRO A 288 -7.73 14.27 -0.65
CA PRO A 288 -8.38 14.97 -1.76
C PRO A 288 -7.44 15.34 -2.89
N PHE A 289 -6.12 15.43 -2.62
CA PHE A 289 -5.10 15.76 -3.62
C PHE A 289 -4.38 14.52 -4.18
N ALA A 290 -4.94 13.34 -3.98
CA ALA A 290 -4.40 12.10 -4.52
C ALA A 290 -4.37 12.15 -6.06
N ALA A 291 -3.27 11.66 -6.66
CA ALA A 291 -3.11 11.70 -8.10
C ALA A 291 -4.29 10.99 -8.80
N ALA A 292 -4.93 11.67 -9.76
CA ALA A 292 -6.09 11.15 -10.48
C ALA A 292 -7.24 10.70 -9.57
N ASP A 293 -7.33 11.24 -8.36
CA ASP A 293 -8.39 10.96 -7.38
C ASP A 293 -8.51 9.47 -6.99
N HIS A 294 -7.37 8.74 -7.07
CA HIS A 294 -7.38 7.29 -6.88
C HIS A 294 -7.80 6.87 -5.47
N GLN A 295 -7.53 7.69 -4.42
CA GLN A 295 -7.93 7.32 -3.06
C GLN A 295 -9.45 7.35 -2.87
N ARG A 296 -10.15 8.32 -3.46
CA ARG A 296 -11.62 8.34 -3.44
C ARG A 296 -12.18 7.11 -4.13
N LEU A 297 -11.68 6.78 -5.32
CA LEU A 297 -12.14 5.61 -6.07
C LEU A 297 -11.86 4.29 -5.34
N ASN A 298 -10.70 4.17 -4.68
CA ASN A 298 -10.39 3.01 -3.83
C ASN A 298 -11.38 2.90 -2.66
N ALA A 299 -11.62 4.02 -1.95
CA ALA A 299 -12.54 4.04 -0.80
C ALA A 299 -13.97 3.68 -1.20
N GLU A 300 -14.50 4.28 -2.25
CA GLU A 300 -15.85 4.00 -2.77
C GLU A 300 -16.03 2.54 -3.19
N ALA A 301 -14.98 1.91 -3.76
CA ALA A 301 -15.04 0.49 -4.09
C ALA A 301 -15.16 -0.39 -2.84
N ILE A 302 -14.47 -0.06 -1.75
CA ILE A 302 -14.50 -0.79 -0.49
C ILE A 302 -15.82 -0.54 0.24
N GLU A 303 -16.36 0.69 0.16
CA GLU A 303 -17.66 1.05 0.72
C GLU A 303 -18.79 0.28 0.01
N ARG A 304 -18.78 0.22 -1.33
CA ARG A 304 -19.73 -0.60 -2.10
C ARG A 304 -19.68 -2.09 -1.76
N ALA A 305 -18.51 -2.59 -1.37
CA ALA A 305 -18.35 -3.95 -0.87
C ALA A 305 -18.85 -4.14 0.57
N GLY A 306 -19.25 -3.07 1.27
CA GLY A 306 -19.75 -3.12 2.64
C GLY A 306 -18.67 -3.21 3.72
N ALA A 307 -17.39 -3.09 3.36
CA ALA A 307 -16.25 -3.24 4.28
C ALA A 307 -15.79 -1.92 4.91
N ALA A 308 -16.26 -0.79 4.39
CA ALA A 308 -15.91 0.54 4.88
C ALA A 308 -17.10 1.49 4.86
N LYS A 309 -16.95 2.59 5.62
CA LYS A 309 -17.70 3.84 5.43
C LYS A 309 -16.73 4.89 4.93
N VAL A 310 -17.15 5.72 3.98
CA VAL A 310 -16.34 6.82 3.43
C VAL A 310 -16.75 8.13 4.05
N LEU A 311 -15.78 8.87 4.59
CA LEU A 311 -15.95 10.22 5.07
C LEU A 311 -15.03 11.16 4.25
N PRO A 312 -15.58 11.99 3.36
CA PRO A 312 -14.78 12.98 2.62
C PRO A 312 -14.05 13.95 3.56
N GLU A 313 -12.77 14.24 3.28
CA GLU A 313 -11.99 15.15 4.13
C GLU A 313 -12.64 16.54 4.27
N ALA A 314 -13.35 17.00 3.25
CA ALA A 314 -14.09 18.28 3.30
C ALA A 314 -15.23 18.29 4.35
N SER A 315 -15.75 17.13 4.70
CA SER A 315 -16.79 16.95 5.74
C SER A 315 -16.20 16.56 7.10
N LEU A 316 -14.89 16.39 7.20
CA LEU A 316 -14.23 15.94 8.42
C LEU A 316 -14.24 17.04 9.48
N THR A 317 -15.07 16.87 10.49
CA THR A 317 -15.09 17.71 11.70
C THR A 317 -14.77 16.86 12.93
N PRO A 318 -14.26 17.43 14.02
CA PRO A 318 -14.02 16.70 15.27
C PRO A 318 -15.28 16.04 15.83
N GLY A 319 -16.44 16.69 15.72
CA GLY A 319 -17.73 16.15 16.17
C GLY A 319 -18.10 14.92 15.37
N LEU A 320 -18.14 15.03 14.04
CA LEU A 320 -18.49 13.91 13.16
C LEU A 320 -17.51 12.73 13.29
N LEU A 321 -16.21 13.00 13.46
CA LEU A 321 -15.23 11.94 13.68
C LEU A 321 -15.49 11.20 15.00
N ALA A 322 -15.81 11.91 16.09
CA ALA A 322 -16.16 11.29 17.36
C ALA A 322 -17.43 10.44 17.25
N GLU A 323 -18.48 10.96 16.61
CA GLU A 323 -19.73 10.23 16.37
C GLU A 323 -19.49 8.93 15.58
N GLU A 324 -18.68 8.98 14.52
CA GLU A 324 -18.37 7.80 13.73
C GLU A 324 -17.53 6.76 14.51
N ILE A 325 -16.57 7.22 15.33
CA ILE A 325 -15.80 6.33 16.20
C ILE A 325 -16.70 5.66 17.23
N LEU A 326 -17.60 6.41 17.88
CA LEU A 326 -18.54 5.90 18.87
C LEU A 326 -19.55 4.91 18.23
N ALA A 327 -20.02 5.22 17.02
CA ALA A 327 -20.89 4.32 16.27
C ALA A 327 -20.21 3.00 15.91
N LEU A 328 -18.94 3.02 15.51
CA LEU A 328 -18.16 1.79 15.26
C LEU A 328 -17.96 0.98 16.54
N ALA A 329 -17.68 1.65 17.67
CA ALA A 329 -17.45 0.98 18.95
C ALA A 329 -18.73 0.48 19.62
N GLY A 330 -19.88 1.09 19.29
CA GLY A 330 -21.19 0.79 19.92
C GLY A 330 -22.05 -0.22 19.18
N ASP A 331 -21.85 -0.43 17.89
CA ASP A 331 -22.70 -1.31 17.05
C ASP A 331 -21.94 -2.58 16.63
N GLY A 332 -21.92 -3.57 17.52
CA GLY A 332 -21.25 -4.84 17.25
C GLY A 332 -21.83 -5.64 16.08
N VAL A 333 -23.12 -5.49 15.76
CA VAL A 333 -23.76 -6.19 14.64
C VAL A 333 -23.26 -5.60 13.31
N LYS A 334 -23.28 -4.28 13.19
CA LYS A 334 -22.75 -3.58 12.02
C LYS A 334 -21.25 -3.84 11.84
N LEU A 335 -20.48 -3.79 12.93
CA LEU A 335 -19.05 -4.07 12.91
C LEU A 335 -18.76 -5.48 12.40
N ALA A 336 -19.49 -6.49 12.89
CA ALA A 336 -19.34 -7.89 12.46
C ALA A 336 -19.69 -8.07 10.97
N SER A 337 -20.75 -7.42 10.48
CA SER A 337 -21.12 -7.42 9.07
C SER A 337 -20.03 -6.79 8.19
N MET A 338 -19.50 -5.61 8.58
CA MET A 338 -18.41 -4.96 7.86
C MET A 338 -17.14 -5.81 7.87
N ALA A 339 -16.82 -6.47 8.98
CA ALA A 339 -15.68 -7.38 9.08
C ALA A 339 -15.82 -8.60 8.16
N GLN A 340 -17.04 -9.15 8.02
CA GLN A 340 -17.31 -10.22 7.08
C GLN A 340 -17.10 -9.76 5.63
N CYS A 341 -17.60 -8.59 5.27
CA CYS A 341 -17.37 -7.99 3.96
C CYS A 341 -15.87 -7.70 3.70
N ALA A 342 -15.15 -7.24 4.72
CA ALA A 342 -13.70 -7.01 4.60
C ALA A 342 -12.96 -8.32 4.30
N ARG A 343 -13.25 -9.40 5.03
CA ARG A 343 -12.66 -10.74 4.76
C ARG A 343 -13.01 -11.27 3.38
N ALA A 344 -14.24 -11.09 2.91
CA ALA A 344 -14.67 -11.52 1.58
C ALA A 344 -13.99 -10.74 0.45
N THR A 345 -13.67 -9.46 0.69
CA THR A 345 -13.02 -8.58 -0.27
C THR A 345 -11.49 -8.71 -0.23
N GLY A 346 -10.92 -8.97 0.93
CA GLY A 346 -9.48 -9.10 1.17
C GLY A 346 -8.86 -10.24 0.34
N LYS A 347 -7.60 -10.05 -0.07
CA LYS A 347 -6.83 -11.03 -0.86
C LYS A 347 -5.48 -11.28 -0.18
N PRO A 348 -5.44 -12.06 0.92
CA PRO A 348 -4.20 -12.29 1.67
C PRO A 348 -3.12 -12.98 0.84
N ASP A 349 -3.51 -13.78 -0.16
CA ASP A 349 -2.59 -14.51 -1.04
C ASP A 349 -2.17 -13.73 -2.31
N ALA A 350 -2.56 -12.45 -2.44
CA ALA A 350 -2.26 -11.64 -3.62
C ALA A 350 -0.77 -11.61 -3.96
N ALA A 351 0.12 -11.53 -2.97
CA ALA A 351 1.56 -11.52 -3.20
C ALA A 351 2.05 -12.81 -3.87
N ARG A 352 1.54 -13.96 -3.42
CA ARG A 352 1.87 -15.27 -4.00
C ARG A 352 1.33 -15.43 -5.41
N THR A 353 0.09 -15.02 -5.65
CA THR A 353 -0.52 -15.05 -6.99
C THR A 353 0.27 -14.19 -7.98
N VAL A 354 0.66 -12.98 -7.58
CA VAL A 354 1.50 -12.11 -8.42
C VAL A 354 2.89 -12.72 -8.64
N ALA A 355 3.51 -13.31 -7.62
CA ALA A 355 4.80 -14.00 -7.76
C ALA A 355 4.72 -15.17 -8.77
N GLN A 356 3.65 -15.94 -8.75
CA GLN A 356 3.41 -17.00 -9.74
C GLN A 356 3.26 -16.45 -11.16
N ALA A 357 2.57 -15.33 -11.35
CA ALA A 357 2.48 -14.64 -12.64
C ALA A 357 3.87 -14.19 -13.15
N VAL A 358 4.74 -13.71 -12.26
CA VAL A 358 6.13 -13.35 -12.59
C VAL A 358 6.93 -14.57 -13.02
N LEU A 359 6.85 -15.68 -12.29
CA LEU A 359 7.55 -16.92 -12.64
C LEU A 359 7.04 -17.55 -13.95
N SER A 360 5.75 -17.50 -14.20
CA SER A 360 5.19 -17.95 -15.48
C SER A 360 5.77 -17.17 -16.66
N ALA A 361 5.93 -15.85 -16.51
CA ALA A 361 6.53 -15.01 -17.55
C ALA A 361 8.05 -15.29 -17.69
N LEU A 362 8.75 -15.58 -16.59
CA LEU A 362 10.16 -15.98 -16.60
C LEU A 362 10.39 -17.29 -17.38
N MET A 363 9.48 -18.24 -17.23
CA MET A 363 9.56 -19.55 -17.90
C MET A 363 9.05 -19.55 -19.35
N GLY A 364 8.55 -18.41 -19.86
CA GLY A 364 7.97 -18.31 -21.20
C GLY A 364 6.66 -19.09 -21.35
N ALA A 365 5.99 -19.46 -20.26
CA ALA A 365 4.73 -20.18 -20.31
C ALA A 365 3.62 -19.32 -20.94
N PRO A 366 2.87 -19.83 -21.93
CA PRO A 366 1.72 -19.12 -22.50
C PRO A 366 0.64 -18.89 -21.45
N CYS A 367 -0.19 -17.87 -21.71
CA CYS A 367 -1.35 -17.54 -20.84
C CYS A 367 -2.41 -18.61 -20.89
#